data_220b73c29abe0ea115435f10635b7d97
#
_entry.id   220b73c29abe0ea115435f10635b7d97
#
_cell.length_a   1.000
_cell.length_b   1.000
_cell.length_c   1.000
_cell.angle_alpha   90.00
_cell.angle_beta   90.00
_cell.angle_gamma   90.00
#
_symmetry.space_group_name_H-M   'P 1'
#
loop_
_entity.id
_entity.type
_entity.pdbx_description
1 polymer ?
#
loop_
_entity_poly.entity_id
_entity_poly.type
_entity_poly.pdbx_seq_one_letter_code
_entity_poly.pdbx_strand_id
1 'polypeptide(L)'
;MEKQRFEQKEIRPINGFGAVFLITAAWLLTLYLVFYAAINSLILFFIIFLILAFCIPFFYNGLKIVKPNEAMVLTLFGNYYGTILKEGFYFVNPFSANNNPTYIKTSDDEKTAVIDTHKKTVSLKSITFNNRIQKVNDVLGNPIIIGVVVVWRVDNPTRAVFNVENYPEFLSIQTDSTIRNIARMYPYDLIDETQTNNEKTLRGSAQEIAENMKDELSKRVEFAGLVIEEVRITHLSYAEEIAAAMLQRQQAAAVIAAKQKIVDGAVDMVRMAIDKLNEDEIVVLDEERKAAMVSNLLVVLCSNKDAQPVVNSGSIYQ
;
A
#
# COMPACT_ATOMS: atom_id res chain seq x y z
N MET A 1 -6.93 -25.45 17.35
CA MET A 1 -5.62 -24.93 17.73
C MET A 1 -5.82 -23.50 18.19
N GLU A 2 -5.70 -23.26 19.47
CA GLU A 2 -5.75 -21.93 20.06
C GLU A 2 -4.52 -21.14 19.55
N LYS A 3 -4.77 -20.09 18.75
CA LYS A 3 -3.70 -19.22 18.26
C LYS A 3 -3.11 -18.53 19.49
N GLN A 4 -1.94 -18.96 19.97
CA GLN A 4 -1.18 -18.25 20.98
C GLN A 4 -0.90 -16.85 20.41
N ARG A 5 -1.71 -15.87 20.80
CA ARG A 5 -1.45 -14.45 20.53
C ARG A 5 -0.37 -14.04 21.53
N PHE A 6 0.86 -13.89 21.07
CA PHE A 6 1.91 -13.31 21.91
C PHE A 6 1.52 -11.87 22.26
N GLU A 7 1.18 -11.65 23.52
CA GLU A 7 0.97 -10.31 24.04
C GLU A 7 2.33 -9.64 24.27
N GLN A 8 2.41 -8.38 23.87
CA GLN A 8 3.63 -7.61 24.00
C GLN A 8 3.89 -7.30 25.49
N LYS A 9 4.99 -7.83 26.03
CA LYS A 9 5.48 -7.53 27.36
C LYS A 9 6.58 -6.49 27.27
N GLU A 10 6.27 -5.26 27.65
CA GLU A 10 7.29 -4.19 27.71
C GLU A 10 8.18 -4.42 28.93
N ILE A 11 9.49 -4.51 28.70
CA ILE A 11 10.48 -4.57 29.77
C ILE A 11 11.07 -3.17 29.97
N ARG A 12 11.26 -2.81 31.23
CA ARG A 12 12.02 -1.62 31.63
C ARG A 12 13.37 -2.06 32.20
N PRO A 13 14.38 -2.24 31.35
CA PRO A 13 15.68 -2.70 31.78
C PRO A 13 16.43 -1.62 32.56
N ILE A 14 17.47 -2.05 33.28
CA ILE A 14 18.34 -1.17 34.07
C ILE A 14 19.14 -0.25 33.12
N ASN A 15 19.42 0.97 33.57
CA ASN A 15 20.25 1.90 32.82
C ASN A 15 21.65 1.29 32.55
N GLY A 16 22.03 1.23 31.27
CA GLY A 16 23.29 0.62 30.84
C GLY A 16 24.54 1.36 31.36
N PHE A 17 24.50 2.69 31.50
CA PHE A 17 25.65 3.44 32.03
C PHE A 17 25.98 3.06 33.48
N GLY A 18 24.95 2.94 34.33
CA GLY A 18 25.12 2.47 35.71
C GLY A 18 25.64 1.05 35.76
N ALA A 19 25.13 0.18 34.91
CA ALA A 19 25.58 -1.24 34.84
C ALA A 19 27.03 -1.33 34.36
N VAL A 20 27.46 -0.58 33.35
CA VAL A 20 28.86 -0.54 32.89
C VAL A 20 29.77 -0.11 34.04
N PHE A 21 29.42 0.97 34.75
CA PHE A 21 30.23 1.46 35.86
C PHE A 21 30.37 0.39 36.95
N LEU A 22 29.29 -0.29 37.33
CA LEU A 22 29.34 -1.33 38.34
C LEU A 22 30.14 -2.53 37.88
N ILE A 23 29.98 -3.00 36.63
CA ILE A 23 30.72 -4.15 36.10
C ILE A 23 32.22 -3.82 36.02
N THR A 24 32.58 -2.60 35.51
CA THR A 24 34.00 -2.19 35.45
C THR A 24 34.63 -2.04 36.84
N ALA A 25 33.90 -1.43 37.79
CA ALA A 25 34.38 -1.28 39.16
C ALA A 25 34.58 -2.68 39.84
N ALA A 26 33.62 -3.60 39.66
CA ALA A 26 33.72 -4.96 40.15
C ALA A 26 34.89 -5.70 39.51
N TRP A 27 35.12 -5.54 38.21
CA TRP A 27 36.23 -6.15 37.50
C TRP A 27 37.59 -5.63 37.98
N LEU A 28 37.75 -4.31 38.13
CA LEU A 28 38.97 -3.73 38.68
C LEU A 28 39.26 -4.14 40.11
N LEU A 29 38.20 -4.24 40.94
CA LEU A 29 38.32 -4.73 42.30
C LEU A 29 38.79 -6.19 42.33
N THR A 30 38.23 -7.05 41.48
CA THR A 30 38.66 -8.46 41.41
C THR A 30 40.10 -8.58 40.93
N LEU A 31 40.55 -7.79 39.97
CA LEU A 31 41.97 -7.74 39.55
C LEU A 31 42.87 -7.32 40.69
N TYR A 32 42.48 -6.33 41.48
CA TYR A 32 43.22 -5.92 42.68
C TYR A 32 43.33 -7.06 43.71
N LEU A 33 42.21 -7.78 43.95
CA LEU A 33 42.17 -8.93 44.87
C LEU A 33 43.03 -10.11 44.39
N VAL A 34 43.08 -10.36 43.05
CA VAL A 34 43.98 -11.37 42.47
C VAL A 34 45.44 -11.00 42.77
N PHE A 35 45.82 -9.74 42.55
CA PHE A 35 47.18 -9.28 42.83
C PHE A 35 47.51 -9.34 44.31
N TYR A 36 46.61 -8.95 45.20
CA TYR A 36 46.76 -9.05 46.65
C TYR A 36 46.91 -10.50 47.12
N ALA A 37 46.11 -11.44 46.61
CA ALA A 37 46.22 -12.84 46.95
C ALA A 37 47.53 -13.49 46.47
N ALA A 38 48.03 -13.06 45.31
CA ALA A 38 49.32 -13.49 44.77
C ALA A 38 50.49 -13.09 45.68
N ILE A 39 50.53 -11.85 46.18
CA ILE A 39 51.58 -11.34 47.05
C ILE A 39 51.57 -12.08 48.41
N ASN A 40 50.41 -12.34 48.98
CA ASN A 40 50.24 -12.98 50.27
C ASN A 40 50.28 -14.51 50.22
N SER A 41 50.61 -15.13 49.08
CA SER A 41 50.67 -16.58 48.84
C SER A 41 49.41 -17.32 49.21
N LEU A 42 48.22 -16.66 49.07
CA LEU A 42 46.90 -17.23 49.36
C LEU A 42 46.39 -17.99 48.13
N ILE A 43 46.93 -19.17 47.86
CA ILE A 43 46.71 -19.94 46.63
C ILE A 43 45.22 -20.17 46.34
N LEU A 44 44.42 -20.54 47.34
CA LEU A 44 43.01 -20.82 47.20
C LEU A 44 42.22 -19.58 46.76
N PHE A 45 42.45 -18.45 47.40
CA PHE A 45 41.80 -17.17 47.05
C PHE A 45 42.28 -16.65 45.71
N PHE A 46 43.55 -16.84 45.34
CA PHE A 46 44.08 -16.49 44.03
C PHE A 46 43.31 -17.22 42.93
N ILE A 47 43.09 -18.52 43.04
CA ILE A 47 42.33 -19.29 42.02
C ILE A 47 40.89 -18.81 41.95
N ILE A 48 40.21 -18.57 43.08
CA ILE A 48 38.81 -18.09 43.10
C ILE A 48 38.68 -16.72 42.42
N PHE A 49 39.54 -15.75 42.78
CA PHE A 49 39.49 -14.42 42.22
C PHE A 49 39.89 -14.42 40.73
N LEU A 50 40.79 -15.29 40.30
CA LEU A 50 41.14 -15.47 38.89
C LEU A 50 39.91 -15.92 38.07
N ILE A 51 39.18 -16.93 38.55
CA ILE A 51 37.95 -17.42 37.92
C ILE A 51 36.92 -16.28 37.87
N LEU A 52 36.73 -15.53 38.96
CA LEU A 52 35.78 -14.42 39.03
C LEU A 52 36.15 -13.31 38.06
N ALA A 53 37.44 -12.94 37.96
CA ALA A 53 37.96 -11.94 37.02
C ALA A 53 37.73 -12.35 35.56
N PHE A 54 37.71 -13.64 35.26
CA PHE A 54 37.37 -14.16 33.91
C PHE A 54 35.86 -14.19 33.65
N CYS A 55 35.03 -14.39 34.67
CA CYS A 55 33.57 -14.46 34.54
C CYS A 55 32.91 -13.06 34.41
N ILE A 56 33.46 -12.04 35.08
CA ILE A 56 32.85 -10.69 35.08
C ILE A 56 32.72 -10.11 33.67
N PRO A 57 33.71 -10.18 32.76
CA PRO A 57 33.59 -9.68 31.41
C PRO A 57 32.43 -10.26 30.61
N PHE A 58 31.96 -11.47 30.95
CA PHE A 58 30.79 -12.07 30.30
C PHE A 58 29.51 -11.22 30.47
N PHE A 59 29.39 -10.46 31.57
CA PHE A 59 28.24 -9.61 31.81
C PHE A 59 28.13 -8.44 30.82
N TYR A 60 29.23 -8.05 30.13
CA TYR A 60 29.14 -7.04 29.08
C TYR A 60 28.24 -7.45 27.90
N ASN A 61 28.01 -8.75 27.67
CA ASN A 61 27.06 -9.24 26.68
C ASN A 61 25.61 -8.82 26.97
N GLY A 62 25.30 -8.46 28.22
CA GLY A 62 23.98 -7.92 28.60
C GLY A 62 23.76 -6.47 28.19
N LEU A 63 24.77 -5.75 27.73
CA LEU A 63 24.63 -4.37 27.28
C LEU A 63 24.03 -4.33 25.89
N LYS A 64 22.92 -3.60 25.74
CA LYS A 64 22.18 -3.47 24.49
C LYS A 64 21.88 -2.00 24.20
N ILE A 65 22.02 -1.62 22.94
CA ILE A 65 21.71 -0.27 22.45
C ILE A 65 20.46 -0.38 21.56
N VAL A 66 19.44 0.39 21.89
CA VAL A 66 18.22 0.54 21.08
C VAL A 66 18.21 1.95 20.49
N LYS A 67 18.14 2.05 19.16
CA LYS A 67 18.12 3.32 18.45
C LYS A 67 16.71 3.91 18.42
N PRO A 68 16.56 5.22 18.14
CA PRO A 68 15.26 5.84 17.94
C PRO A 68 14.44 5.14 16.85
N ASN A 69 13.17 4.92 17.14
CA ASN A 69 12.24 4.20 16.26
C ASN A 69 12.69 2.77 15.89
N GLU A 70 13.34 2.10 16.82
CA GLU A 70 13.66 0.68 16.75
C GLU A 70 13.17 -0.03 18.01
N ALA A 71 12.76 -1.27 17.87
CA ALA A 71 12.41 -2.13 19.00
C ALA A 71 13.33 -3.35 19.04
N MET A 72 13.58 -3.86 20.25
CA MET A 72 14.38 -5.06 20.45
C MET A 72 13.55 -6.12 21.12
N VAL A 73 13.34 -7.23 20.43
CA VAL A 73 12.63 -8.42 20.94
C VAL A 73 13.63 -9.39 21.50
N LEU A 74 13.48 -9.73 22.79
CA LEU A 74 14.41 -10.57 23.53
C LEU A 74 13.80 -11.92 23.86
N THR A 75 14.61 -12.96 23.67
CA THR A 75 14.31 -14.32 24.11
C THR A 75 15.33 -14.77 25.15
N LEU A 76 14.90 -15.55 26.12
CA LEU A 76 15.75 -16.16 27.15
C LEU A 76 15.51 -17.66 27.13
N PHE A 77 16.55 -18.42 26.81
CA PHE A 77 16.49 -19.88 26.69
C PHE A 77 15.31 -20.39 25.83
N GLY A 78 15.03 -19.69 24.71
CA GLY A 78 13.95 -20.05 23.80
C GLY A 78 12.57 -19.49 24.17
N ASN A 79 12.38 -18.97 25.38
CA ASN A 79 11.13 -18.35 25.80
C ASN A 79 11.13 -16.83 25.53
N TYR A 80 9.98 -16.28 25.21
CA TYR A 80 9.85 -14.83 25.09
C TYR A 80 10.08 -14.13 26.43
N TYR A 81 11.11 -13.31 26.51
CA TYR A 81 11.49 -12.58 27.72
C TYR A 81 10.78 -11.23 27.80
N GLY A 82 10.74 -10.50 26.68
CA GLY A 82 10.03 -9.25 26.52
C GLY A 82 10.64 -8.36 25.44
N THR A 83 10.02 -7.19 25.24
CA THR A 83 10.37 -6.23 24.18
C THR A 83 10.74 -4.88 24.77
N ILE A 84 11.84 -4.30 24.29
CA ILE A 84 12.26 -2.93 24.61
C ILE A 84 11.84 -2.03 23.46
N LEU A 85 10.95 -1.07 23.75
CA LEU A 85 10.42 -0.10 22.77
C LEU A 85 11.12 1.26 22.83
N LYS A 86 11.61 1.64 24.01
CA LYS A 86 12.25 2.94 24.22
C LYS A 86 13.70 2.91 23.78
N GLU A 87 14.12 3.99 23.14
CA GLU A 87 15.50 4.23 22.78
C GLU A 87 16.37 4.40 24.03
N GLY A 88 17.60 3.94 23.96
CA GLY A 88 18.55 4.10 25.05
C GLY A 88 19.59 3.01 25.11
N PHE A 89 20.44 3.14 26.13
CA PHE A 89 21.47 2.18 26.47
C PHE A 89 21.06 1.43 27.75
N TYR A 90 20.94 0.13 27.61
CA TYR A 90 20.32 -0.73 28.63
C TYR A 90 21.18 -1.93 28.96
N PHE A 91 21.02 -2.38 30.21
CA PHE A 91 21.54 -3.68 30.66
C PHE A 91 20.37 -4.65 30.82
N VAL A 92 20.46 -5.77 30.14
CA VAL A 92 19.51 -6.90 30.21
C VAL A 92 20.25 -8.15 30.61
N ASN A 93 19.52 -9.25 30.84
CA ASN A 93 20.15 -10.54 31.16
C ASN A 93 21.19 -10.91 30.08
N PRO A 94 22.44 -11.17 30.41
CA PRO A 94 23.51 -11.51 29.46
C PRO A 94 23.24 -12.75 28.61
N PHE A 95 22.37 -13.66 29.10
CA PHE A 95 21.94 -14.84 28.37
C PHE A 95 20.78 -14.57 27.39
N SER A 96 20.27 -13.34 27.34
CA SER A 96 19.20 -13.00 26.41
C SER A 96 19.73 -12.87 24.97
N ALA A 97 19.03 -13.52 24.03
CA ALA A 97 19.26 -13.41 22.60
C ALA A 97 18.28 -12.41 21.97
N ASN A 98 18.77 -11.65 21.00
CA ASN A 98 17.92 -10.82 20.17
C ASN A 98 17.33 -11.69 19.06
N ASN A 99 16.02 -11.57 18.83
CA ASN A 99 15.36 -12.29 17.78
C ASN A 99 14.77 -11.31 16.76
N ASN A 100 15.25 -11.38 15.51
CA ASN A 100 14.65 -10.72 14.35
C ASN A 100 14.90 -11.62 13.14
N PRO A 101 13.90 -12.42 12.75
CA PRO A 101 14.04 -13.38 11.64
C PRO A 101 14.00 -12.75 10.25
N THR A 102 13.86 -11.43 10.15
CA THR A 102 13.66 -10.76 8.87
C THR A 102 14.92 -10.70 8.04
N TYR A 103 14.88 -11.32 6.87
CA TYR A 103 15.89 -11.22 5.83
C TYR A 103 15.45 -10.16 4.82
N ILE A 104 16.17 -9.04 4.73
CA ILE A 104 15.99 -8.10 3.64
C ILE A 104 16.93 -8.55 2.51
N LYS A 105 16.39 -9.29 1.54
CA LYS A 105 17.10 -9.52 0.28
C LYS A 105 17.03 -8.21 -0.51
N THR A 106 18.10 -7.45 -0.52
CA THR A 106 18.27 -6.37 -1.49
C THR A 106 18.74 -7.01 -2.79
N SER A 107 17.81 -7.33 -3.67
CA SER A 107 18.12 -7.79 -5.02
C SER A 107 18.13 -6.57 -5.94
N ASP A 108 19.27 -5.91 -6.01
CA ASP A 108 19.66 -5.15 -7.18
C ASP A 108 20.86 -5.88 -7.82
N ASP A 109 20.65 -6.34 -9.04
CA ASP A 109 21.60 -6.96 -9.96
C ASP A 109 22.36 -8.25 -9.56
N GLU A 110 22.34 -9.18 -10.46
CA GLU A 110 22.79 -10.58 -10.50
C GLU A 110 24.27 -10.88 -10.07
N LYS A 111 24.98 -10.00 -9.41
CA LYS A 111 26.41 -10.20 -9.12
C LYS A 111 26.95 -9.77 -7.76
N THR A 112 26.12 -9.36 -6.83
CA THR A 112 26.62 -8.96 -5.49
C THR A 112 26.23 -9.98 -4.42
N ALA A 113 27.22 -10.49 -3.73
CA ALA A 113 27.05 -11.38 -2.58
C ALA A 113 26.05 -10.78 -1.59
N VAL A 114 24.99 -11.52 -1.31
CA VAL A 114 23.98 -11.19 -0.29
C VAL A 114 24.70 -11.15 1.06
N ILE A 115 25.03 -9.98 1.55
CA ILE A 115 25.45 -9.80 2.93
C ILE A 115 24.17 -9.89 3.77
N ASP A 116 23.94 -11.05 4.34
CA ASP A 116 22.90 -11.34 5.32
C ASP A 116 23.18 -10.53 6.59
N THR A 117 22.80 -9.27 6.58
CA THR A 117 22.87 -8.44 7.78
C THR A 117 21.62 -8.71 8.60
N HIS A 118 21.68 -9.73 9.47
CA HIS A 118 20.68 -9.92 10.51
C HIS A 118 20.62 -8.65 11.38
N LYS A 119 19.68 -7.77 11.13
CA LYS A 119 19.43 -6.65 12.04
C LYS A 119 18.93 -7.21 13.36
N LYS A 120 19.62 -6.90 14.44
CA LYS A 120 19.27 -7.32 15.80
C LYS A 120 18.01 -6.63 16.34
N THR A 121 17.51 -5.60 15.64
CA THR A 121 16.38 -4.74 16.03
C THR A 121 15.34 -4.70 14.93
N VAL A 122 14.08 -4.52 15.31
CA VAL A 122 12.94 -4.32 14.41
C VAL A 122 12.73 -2.83 14.22
N SER A 123 12.66 -2.36 12.97
CA SER A 123 12.37 -0.96 12.66
C SER A 123 10.87 -0.68 12.85
N LEU A 124 10.56 0.40 13.58
CA LEU A 124 9.20 0.92 13.75
C LEU A 124 8.88 2.07 12.80
N LYS A 125 9.83 2.42 11.91
CA LYS A 125 9.66 3.49 10.93
C LYS A 125 8.70 3.05 9.84
N SER A 126 8.00 4.02 9.25
CA SER A 126 7.20 3.78 8.05
C SER A 126 8.12 3.39 6.89
N ILE A 127 7.75 2.33 6.20
CA ILE A 127 8.47 1.75 5.08
C ILE A 127 7.54 1.76 3.87
N THR A 128 8.04 2.21 2.73
CA THR A 128 7.33 2.15 1.47
C THR A 128 7.67 0.85 0.75
N PHE A 129 6.66 0.06 0.48
CA PHE A 129 6.76 -1.15 -0.32
C PHE A 129 6.13 -0.91 -1.69
N ASN A 130 6.94 -1.00 -2.73
CA ASN A 130 6.46 -0.95 -4.12
C ASN A 130 6.20 -2.38 -4.58
N ASN A 131 4.93 -2.73 -4.73
CA ASN A 131 4.56 -4.05 -5.20
C ASN A 131 4.85 -4.19 -6.69
N ARG A 132 5.28 -5.39 -7.09
CA ARG A 132 5.52 -5.68 -8.51
C ARG A 132 4.23 -5.52 -9.30
N ILE A 133 4.35 -4.92 -10.48
CA ILE A 133 3.25 -4.86 -11.46
C ILE A 133 2.81 -6.29 -11.79
N GLN A 134 1.51 -6.54 -11.65
CA GLN A 134 0.94 -7.86 -11.92
C GLN A 134 -0.23 -7.79 -12.87
N LYS A 135 -0.40 -8.85 -13.66
CA LYS A 135 -1.53 -9.05 -14.55
C LYS A 135 -2.65 -9.77 -13.81
N VAL A 136 -3.83 -9.17 -13.78
CA VAL A 136 -5.04 -9.71 -13.14
C VAL A 136 -6.24 -9.49 -14.04
N ASN A 137 -7.35 -10.19 -13.79
CA ASN A 137 -8.59 -9.95 -14.51
C ASN A 137 -9.52 -9.07 -13.68
N ASP A 138 -10.21 -8.14 -14.35
CA ASP A 138 -11.30 -7.37 -13.76
C ASP A 138 -12.59 -8.22 -13.61
N VAL A 139 -13.68 -7.60 -13.12
CA VAL A 139 -14.97 -8.27 -12.94
C VAL A 139 -15.56 -8.78 -14.27
N LEU A 140 -15.24 -8.13 -15.39
CA LEU A 140 -15.69 -8.51 -16.73
C LEU A 140 -14.79 -9.57 -17.39
N GLY A 141 -13.72 -9.99 -16.71
CA GLY A 141 -12.73 -10.93 -17.24
C GLY A 141 -11.67 -10.31 -18.12
N ASN A 142 -11.62 -9.00 -18.26
CA ASN A 142 -10.58 -8.31 -19.04
C ASN A 142 -9.24 -8.37 -18.30
N PRO A 143 -8.14 -8.78 -18.97
CA PRO A 143 -6.83 -8.74 -18.36
C PRO A 143 -6.34 -7.29 -18.25
N ILE A 144 -6.02 -6.90 -17.01
CA ILE A 144 -5.47 -5.59 -16.65
C ILE A 144 -4.12 -5.75 -15.98
N ILE A 145 -3.31 -4.71 -16.08
CA ILE A 145 -2.02 -4.59 -15.43
C ILE A 145 -2.15 -3.56 -14.33
N ILE A 146 -1.88 -3.97 -13.09
CA ILE A 146 -2.01 -3.12 -11.91
C ILE A 146 -0.73 -3.14 -11.07
N GLY A 147 -0.29 -1.97 -10.62
CA GLY A 147 0.80 -1.78 -9.66
C GLY A 147 0.30 -0.98 -8.48
N VAL A 148 0.76 -1.34 -7.28
CA VAL A 148 0.33 -0.71 -6.02
C VAL A 148 1.56 -0.42 -5.15
N VAL A 149 1.53 0.72 -4.49
CA VAL A 149 2.47 1.10 -3.44
C VAL A 149 1.76 1.05 -2.10
N VAL A 150 2.39 0.44 -1.12
CA VAL A 150 1.88 0.30 0.25
C VAL A 150 2.86 0.97 1.21
N VAL A 151 2.39 1.92 2.00
CA VAL A 151 3.11 2.50 3.12
C VAL A 151 2.65 1.81 4.40
N TRP A 152 3.59 1.23 5.13
CA TRP A 152 3.31 0.41 6.29
C TRP A 152 4.39 0.56 7.35
N ARG A 153 4.09 0.18 8.58
CA ARG A 153 5.04 0.11 9.69
C ARG A 153 4.75 -1.08 10.60
N VAL A 154 5.74 -1.45 11.38
CA VAL A 154 5.55 -2.42 12.47
C VAL A 154 4.98 -1.67 13.67
N ASP A 155 3.79 -2.07 14.12
CA ASP A 155 3.15 -1.55 15.32
C ASP A 155 3.44 -2.42 16.54
N ASN A 156 3.36 -3.74 16.34
CA ASN A 156 3.68 -4.71 17.38
C ASN A 156 4.86 -5.58 16.98
N PRO A 157 6.10 -5.24 17.38
CA PRO A 157 7.30 -5.98 17.01
C PRO A 157 7.30 -7.41 17.51
N THR A 158 6.64 -7.70 18.64
CA THR A 158 6.53 -9.05 19.17
C THR A 158 5.74 -9.95 18.23
N ARG A 159 4.59 -9.47 17.74
CA ARG A 159 3.78 -10.21 16.76
C ARG A 159 4.50 -10.36 15.43
N ALA A 160 5.20 -9.32 14.98
CA ALA A 160 5.94 -9.35 13.72
C ALA A 160 7.06 -10.42 13.74
N VAL A 161 7.69 -10.64 14.89
CA VAL A 161 8.80 -11.59 15.03
C VAL A 161 8.33 -13.02 15.28
N PHE A 162 7.23 -13.22 16.02
CA PHE A 162 6.83 -14.56 16.46
C PHE A 162 5.64 -15.14 15.68
N ASN A 163 4.80 -14.31 15.03
CA ASN A 163 3.65 -14.83 14.30
C ASN A 163 3.96 -15.12 12.83
N VAL A 164 4.98 -14.49 12.27
CA VAL A 164 5.40 -14.68 10.87
C VAL A 164 6.91 -14.78 10.78
N GLU A 165 7.40 -15.62 9.89
CA GLU A 165 8.83 -15.84 9.71
C GLU A 165 9.51 -14.64 9.01
N ASN A 166 8.86 -14.10 8.00
CA ASN A 166 9.34 -12.94 7.24
C ASN A 166 8.18 -11.97 6.98
N TYR A 167 8.03 -10.96 7.83
CA TYR A 167 6.91 -10.02 7.74
C TYR A 167 6.90 -9.14 6.47
N PRO A 168 8.02 -8.72 5.85
CA PRO A 168 8.00 -8.06 4.55
C PRO A 168 7.51 -8.96 3.41
N GLU A 169 7.95 -10.21 3.38
CA GLU A 169 7.50 -11.18 2.39
C GLU A 169 6.03 -11.55 2.59
N PHE A 170 5.63 -11.73 3.84
CA PHE A 170 4.23 -11.93 4.20
C PHE A 170 3.36 -10.79 3.71
N LEU A 171 3.78 -9.52 3.93
CA LEU A 171 3.08 -8.34 3.41
C LEU A 171 2.96 -8.37 1.88
N SER A 172 4.04 -8.70 1.18
CA SER A 172 4.05 -8.81 -0.29
C SER A 172 3.00 -9.80 -0.80
N ILE A 173 2.96 -10.99 -0.21
CA ILE A 173 2.00 -12.05 -0.59
C ILE A 173 0.55 -11.61 -0.28
N GLN A 174 0.32 -10.98 0.88
CA GLN A 174 -1.01 -10.47 1.23
C GLN A 174 -1.45 -9.32 0.31
N THR A 175 -0.53 -8.45 -0.09
CA THR A 175 -0.79 -7.37 -1.05
C THR A 175 -1.18 -7.93 -2.40
N ASP A 176 -0.44 -8.92 -2.93
CA ASP A 176 -0.78 -9.60 -4.19
C ASP A 176 -2.18 -10.23 -4.16
N SER A 177 -2.50 -10.89 -3.06
CA SER A 177 -3.82 -11.50 -2.86
C SER A 177 -4.93 -10.44 -2.81
N THR A 178 -4.70 -9.33 -2.11
CA THR A 178 -5.67 -8.23 -1.98
C THR A 178 -5.91 -7.55 -3.32
N ILE A 179 -4.86 -7.28 -4.09
CA ILE A 179 -4.98 -6.71 -5.45
C ILE A 179 -5.86 -7.60 -6.34
N ARG A 180 -5.61 -8.91 -6.38
CA ARG A 180 -6.40 -9.85 -7.18
C ARG A 180 -7.85 -9.92 -6.74
N ASN A 181 -8.10 -9.82 -5.44
CA ASN A 181 -9.45 -9.86 -4.89
C ASN A 181 -10.23 -8.61 -5.27
N ILE A 182 -9.64 -7.45 -5.06
CA ILE A 182 -10.27 -6.15 -5.36
C ILE A 182 -10.45 -5.97 -6.88
N ALA A 183 -9.47 -6.34 -7.70
CA ALA A 183 -9.59 -6.24 -9.17
C ALA A 183 -10.79 -7.04 -9.71
N ARG A 184 -11.11 -8.18 -9.12
CA ARG A 184 -12.27 -9.00 -9.51
C ARG A 184 -13.62 -8.41 -9.10
N MET A 185 -13.65 -7.42 -8.22
CA MET A 185 -14.89 -6.79 -7.75
C MET A 185 -15.33 -5.61 -8.61
N TYR A 186 -14.40 -4.98 -9.32
CA TYR A 186 -14.65 -3.74 -10.06
C TYR A 186 -14.25 -3.87 -11.52
N PRO A 187 -15.03 -3.27 -12.47
CA PRO A 187 -14.62 -3.15 -13.86
C PRO A 187 -13.48 -2.12 -13.97
N TYR A 188 -12.63 -2.29 -14.97
CA TYR A 188 -11.58 -1.30 -15.26
C TYR A 188 -12.17 0.06 -15.59
N ASP A 189 -13.18 0.09 -16.49
CA ASP A 189 -13.87 1.30 -16.97
C ASP A 189 -15.32 0.94 -17.34
N LEU A 190 -16.23 1.90 -17.25
CA LEU A 190 -17.61 1.78 -17.73
C LEU A 190 -17.63 2.15 -19.22
N ILE A 191 -18.26 1.32 -20.02
CA ILE A 191 -18.35 1.51 -21.47
C ILE A 191 -19.64 2.22 -21.85
N ASP A 192 -20.69 2.04 -21.06
CA ASP A 192 -22.00 2.68 -21.25
C ASP A 192 -22.26 3.73 -20.17
N GLU A 193 -22.22 5.00 -20.55
CA GLU A 193 -22.63 6.10 -19.68
C GLU A 193 -24.12 6.05 -19.29
N THR A 194 -24.89 5.18 -19.93
CA THR A 194 -26.34 4.96 -19.66
C THR A 194 -26.58 4.00 -18.49
N GLN A 195 -25.59 3.21 -18.09
CA GLN A 195 -25.69 2.37 -16.89
C GLN A 195 -25.25 3.18 -15.69
N THR A 196 -26.23 3.70 -15.00
CA THR A 196 -26.25 4.30 -13.66
C THR A 196 -24.95 4.95 -13.18
N ASN A 197 -25.00 6.26 -12.95
CA ASN A 197 -23.97 7.15 -12.39
C ASN A 197 -23.32 6.69 -11.04
N ASN A 198 -23.50 5.45 -10.58
CA ASN A 198 -23.05 4.97 -9.29
C ASN A 198 -22.15 3.73 -9.34
N GLU A 199 -21.83 3.18 -10.51
CA GLU A 199 -20.91 2.04 -10.54
C GLU A 199 -19.45 2.51 -10.43
N LYS A 200 -18.77 2.00 -9.39
CA LYS A 200 -17.37 2.29 -9.13
C LYS A 200 -16.49 1.52 -10.12
N THR A 201 -15.54 2.22 -10.72
CA THR A 201 -14.55 1.62 -11.63
C THR A 201 -13.15 1.77 -11.09
N LEU A 202 -12.24 0.86 -11.46
CA LEU A 202 -10.83 0.93 -11.05
C LEU A 202 -10.18 2.25 -11.48
N ARG A 203 -10.58 2.79 -12.65
CA ARG A 203 -10.05 4.05 -13.18
C ARG A 203 -10.71 5.28 -12.56
N GLY A 204 -12.03 5.29 -12.48
CA GLY A 204 -12.80 6.47 -12.03
C GLY A 204 -12.81 6.68 -10.53
N SER A 205 -12.79 5.57 -9.76
CA SER A 205 -12.88 5.57 -8.29
C SER A 205 -11.59 5.07 -7.62
N ALA A 206 -10.43 5.33 -8.24
CA ALA A 206 -9.14 4.77 -7.81
C ALA A 206 -8.80 5.08 -6.34
N GLN A 207 -9.15 6.26 -5.83
CA GLN A 207 -8.91 6.65 -4.44
C GLN A 207 -9.74 5.81 -3.46
N GLU A 208 -11.03 5.67 -3.72
CA GLU A 208 -11.92 4.88 -2.86
C GLU A 208 -11.56 3.39 -2.87
N ILE A 209 -11.17 2.88 -4.04
CA ILE A 209 -10.72 1.50 -4.18
C ILE A 209 -9.40 1.28 -3.43
N ALA A 210 -8.49 2.26 -3.44
CA ALA A 210 -7.26 2.21 -2.65
C ALA A 210 -7.55 2.18 -1.14
N GLU A 211 -8.58 2.89 -0.66
CA GLU A 211 -9.05 2.82 0.73
C GLU A 211 -9.63 1.43 1.06
N ASN A 212 -10.44 0.86 0.17
CA ASN A 212 -10.95 -0.50 0.34
C ASN A 212 -9.81 -1.54 0.35
N MET A 213 -8.77 -1.36 -0.49
CA MET A 213 -7.56 -2.18 -0.46
C MET A 213 -6.83 -2.06 0.88
N LYS A 214 -6.70 -0.84 1.40
CA LYS A 214 -6.08 -0.58 2.70
C LYS A 214 -6.82 -1.31 3.81
N ASP A 215 -8.14 -1.21 3.86
CA ASP A 215 -8.97 -1.83 4.90
C ASP A 215 -8.89 -3.37 4.84
N GLU A 216 -8.96 -3.94 3.65
CA GLU A 216 -8.84 -5.39 3.49
C GLU A 216 -7.44 -5.89 3.86
N LEU A 217 -6.40 -5.19 3.39
CA LEU A 217 -5.01 -5.53 3.70
C LEU A 217 -4.73 -5.38 5.20
N SER A 218 -5.22 -4.34 5.84
CA SER A 218 -5.06 -4.10 7.28
C SER A 218 -5.61 -5.26 8.11
N LYS A 219 -6.79 -5.78 7.78
CA LYS A 219 -7.40 -6.95 8.44
C LYS A 219 -6.53 -8.21 8.31
N ARG A 220 -5.88 -8.38 7.16
CA ARG A 220 -5.04 -9.55 6.87
C ARG A 220 -3.70 -9.50 7.59
N VAL A 221 -3.10 -8.31 7.74
CA VAL A 221 -1.77 -8.13 8.33
C VAL A 221 -1.78 -7.82 9.82
N GLU A 222 -2.94 -7.52 10.43
CA GLU A 222 -3.10 -7.29 11.87
C GLU A 222 -2.53 -8.43 12.72
N PHE A 223 -2.70 -9.67 12.27
CA PHE A 223 -2.14 -10.85 12.93
C PHE A 223 -0.62 -10.79 13.05
N ALA A 224 0.05 -10.21 12.06
CA ALA A 224 1.50 -10.02 12.03
C ALA A 224 1.95 -8.75 12.79
N GLY A 225 1.04 -8.01 13.41
CA GLY A 225 1.39 -6.77 14.12
C GLY A 225 1.85 -5.63 13.21
N LEU A 226 1.41 -5.63 11.95
CA LEU A 226 1.69 -4.60 10.97
C LEU A 226 0.50 -3.64 10.84
N VAL A 227 0.79 -2.37 10.58
CA VAL A 227 -0.22 -1.34 10.31
C VAL A 227 0.03 -0.77 8.92
N ILE A 228 -1.03 -0.72 8.13
CA ILE A 228 -1.02 -0.10 6.81
C ILE A 228 -1.43 1.36 6.98
N GLU A 229 -0.53 2.27 6.62
CA GLU A 229 -0.79 3.71 6.70
C GLU A 229 -1.51 4.18 5.45
N GLU A 230 -1.04 3.74 4.28
CA GLU A 230 -1.57 4.16 3.00
C GLU A 230 -1.40 3.08 1.93
N VAL A 231 -2.35 3.02 1.00
CA VAL A 231 -2.28 2.23 -0.23
C VAL A 231 -2.57 3.15 -1.41
N ARG A 232 -1.75 3.07 -2.46
CA ARG A 232 -1.94 3.85 -3.70
C ARG A 232 -1.79 2.95 -4.91
N ILE A 233 -2.68 3.11 -5.89
CA ILE A 233 -2.54 2.51 -7.20
C ILE A 233 -1.57 3.39 -8.01
N THR A 234 -0.45 2.82 -8.46
CA THR A 234 0.61 3.54 -9.19
C THR A 234 0.58 3.27 -10.68
N HIS A 235 0.08 2.10 -11.07
CA HIS A 235 -0.06 1.71 -12.45
C HIS A 235 -1.38 1.00 -12.65
N LEU A 236 -2.10 1.39 -13.70
CA LEU A 236 -3.37 0.77 -14.07
C LEU A 236 -3.58 0.92 -15.58
N SER A 237 -3.56 -0.18 -16.29
CA SER A 237 -3.77 -0.23 -17.74
C SER A 237 -4.37 -1.56 -18.18
N TYR A 238 -4.94 -1.61 -19.36
CA TYR A 238 -5.24 -2.89 -19.99
C TYR A 238 -3.94 -3.63 -20.33
N ALA A 239 -3.99 -4.95 -20.31
CA ALA A 239 -2.89 -5.77 -20.79
C ALA A 239 -2.69 -5.54 -22.30
N GLU A 240 -1.43 -5.63 -22.76
CA GLU A 240 -1.03 -5.30 -24.15
C GLU A 240 -1.85 -6.06 -25.19
N GLU A 241 -2.25 -7.30 -24.89
CA GLU A 241 -2.98 -8.16 -25.81
C GLU A 241 -4.36 -7.62 -26.20
N ILE A 242 -5.00 -6.84 -25.30
CA ILE A 242 -6.34 -6.30 -25.52
C ILE A 242 -6.38 -4.77 -25.61
N ALA A 243 -5.28 -4.09 -25.31
CA ALA A 243 -5.24 -2.63 -25.21
C ALA A 243 -5.72 -1.95 -26.50
N ALA A 244 -5.30 -2.41 -27.67
CA ALA A 244 -5.72 -1.86 -28.97
C ALA A 244 -7.22 -2.06 -29.22
N ALA A 245 -7.76 -3.25 -28.91
CA ALA A 245 -9.17 -3.56 -29.10
C ALA A 245 -10.05 -2.73 -28.11
N MET A 246 -9.60 -2.55 -26.87
CA MET A 246 -10.31 -1.75 -25.89
C MET A 246 -10.28 -0.27 -26.24
N LEU A 247 -9.19 0.25 -26.79
CA LEU A 247 -9.13 1.62 -27.31
C LEU A 247 -10.12 1.85 -28.44
N GLN A 248 -10.18 0.93 -29.43
CA GLN A 248 -11.17 1.01 -30.50
C GLN A 248 -12.61 0.99 -29.99
N ARG A 249 -12.89 0.12 -28.99
CA ARG A 249 -14.19 0.06 -28.33
C ARG A 249 -14.55 1.36 -27.62
N GLN A 250 -13.61 1.97 -26.86
CA GLN A 250 -13.82 3.26 -26.22
C GLN A 250 -14.05 4.38 -27.25
N GLN A 251 -13.29 4.40 -28.35
CA GLN A 251 -13.51 5.36 -29.44
C GLN A 251 -14.88 5.22 -30.07
N ALA A 252 -15.32 3.99 -30.35
CA ALA A 252 -16.64 3.74 -30.92
C ALA A 252 -17.76 4.19 -29.96
N ALA A 253 -17.66 3.85 -28.67
CA ALA A 253 -18.61 4.30 -27.66
C ALA A 253 -18.65 5.82 -27.53
N ALA A 254 -17.49 6.50 -27.51
CA ALA A 254 -17.41 7.96 -27.47
C ALA A 254 -18.04 8.63 -28.70
N VAL A 255 -17.86 8.07 -29.90
CA VAL A 255 -18.49 8.58 -31.13
C VAL A 255 -20.01 8.42 -31.06
N ILE A 256 -20.51 7.28 -30.58
CA ILE A 256 -21.95 7.04 -30.40
C ILE A 256 -22.52 8.04 -29.39
N ALA A 257 -21.91 8.17 -28.22
CA ALA A 257 -22.35 9.11 -27.18
C ALA A 257 -22.34 10.56 -27.66
N ALA A 258 -21.31 10.98 -28.43
CA ALA A 258 -21.24 12.31 -29.03
C ALA A 258 -22.37 12.52 -30.03
N LYS A 259 -22.64 11.54 -30.90
CA LYS A 259 -23.75 11.64 -31.87
C LYS A 259 -25.11 11.70 -31.17
N GLN A 260 -25.30 10.92 -30.10
CA GLN A 260 -26.53 10.97 -29.32
C GLN A 260 -26.77 12.37 -28.74
N LYS A 261 -25.74 12.99 -28.14
CA LYS A 261 -25.82 14.37 -27.60
C LYS A 261 -26.10 15.40 -28.68
N ILE A 262 -25.58 15.22 -29.90
CA ILE A 262 -25.88 16.08 -31.04
C ILE A 262 -27.36 15.96 -31.43
N VAL A 263 -27.88 14.73 -31.53
CA VAL A 263 -29.30 14.49 -31.88
C VAL A 263 -30.21 15.04 -30.80
N ASP A 264 -29.95 14.75 -29.52
CA ASP A 264 -30.75 15.28 -28.40
C ASP A 264 -30.76 16.80 -28.39
N GLY A 265 -29.61 17.45 -28.57
CA GLY A 265 -29.49 18.90 -28.66
C GLY A 265 -30.21 19.47 -29.89
N ALA A 266 -30.14 18.78 -31.04
CA ALA A 266 -30.87 19.21 -32.25
C ALA A 266 -32.39 19.13 -32.06
N VAL A 267 -32.88 18.06 -31.44
CA VAL A 267 -34.33 17.90 -31.13
C VAL A 267 -34.80 19.00 -30.19
N ASP A 268 -34.02 19.30 -29.13
CA ASP A 268 -34.36 20.38 -28.19
C ASP A 268 -34.34 21.76 -28.84
N MET A 269 -33.36 22.05 -29.72
CA MET A 269 -33.31 23.30 -30.49
C MET A 269 -34.50 23.45 -31.43
N VAL A 270 -34.89 22.37 -32.12
CA VAL A 270 -36.06 22.38 -33.02
C VAL A 270 -37.34 22.60 -32.22
N ARG A 271 -37.48 21.94 -31.06
CA ARG A 271 -38.62 22.14 -30.16
C ARG A 271 -38.72 23.61 -29.73
N MET A 272 -37.62 24.17 -29.21
CA MET A 272 -37.58 25.58 -28.79
C MET A 272 -37.90 26.54 -29.93
N ALA A 273 -37.43 26.26 -31.14
CA ALA A 273 -37.73 27.10 -32.32
C ALA A 273 -39.23 27.08 -32.67
N ILE A 274 -39.87 25.90 -32.65
CA ILE A 274 -41.31 25.77 -32.92
C ILE A 274 -42.13 26.44 -31.83
N ASP A 275 -41.78 26.24 -30.56
CA ASP A 275 -42.49 26.83 -29.44
C ASP A 275 -42.46 28.38 -29.51
N LYS A 276 -41.28 28.97 -29.80
CA LYS A 276 -41.13 30.42 -29.97
C LYS A 276 -41.91 30.97 -31.16
N LEU A 277 -41.93 30.27 -32.30
CA LEU A 277 -42.72 30.68 -33.46
C LEU A 277 -44.24 30.65 -33.21
N ASN A 278 -44.69 29.73 -32.36
CA ASN A 278 -46.07 29.65 -31.90
C ASN A 278 -46.43 30.74 -30.89
N GLU A 279 -45.54 31.00 -29.89
CA GLU A 279 -45.75 32.03 -28.85
C GLU A 279 -45.79 33.44 -29.42
N ASP A 280 -44.90 33.75 -30.37
CA ASP A 280 -44.77 35.06 -30.98
C ASP A 280 -45.78 35.32 -32.14
N GLU A 281 -46.69 34.37 -32.44
CA GLU A 281 -47.69 34.41 -33.52
C GLU A 281 -47.10 34.80 -34.89
N ILE A 282 -45.80 34.50 -35.12
CA ILE A 282 -45.08 34.92 -36.33
C ILE A 282 -45.60 34.20 -37.57
N VAL A 283 -45.96 32.89 -37.41
CA VAL A 283 -46.46 32.05 -38.48
C VAL A 283 -47.48 31.07 -37.97
N VAL A 284 -48.67 31.02 -38.58
CA VAL A 284 -49.62 29.90 -38.32
C VAL A 284 -49.18 28.70 -39.15
N LEU A 285 -48.54 27.73 -38.51
CA LEU A 285 -48.05 26.50 -39.12
C LEU A 285 -49.09 25.41 -38.96
N ASP A 286 -49.52 24.84 -40.09
CA ASP A 286 -50.26 23.58 -40.08
C ASP A 286 -49.33 22.38 -39.77
N GLU A 287 -49.87 21.22 -39.43
CA GLU A 287 -49.07 20.06 -39.00
C GLU A 287 -48.12 19.56 -40.11
N GLU A 288 -48.49 19.69 -41.37
CA GLU A 288 -47.66 19.27 -42.50
C GLU A 288 -46.45 20.19 -42.70
N ARG A 289 -46.62 21.49 -42.55
CA ARG A 289 -45.53 22.47 -42.59
C ARG A 289 -44.61 22.37 -41.40
N LYS A 290 -45.16 22.10 -40.21
CA LYS A 290 -44.33 21.80 -39.01
C LYS A 290 -43.44 20.58 -39.22
N ALA A 291 -44.01 19.49 -39.76
CA ALA A 291 -43.24 18.27 -40.03
C ALA A 291 -42.12 18.50 -41.06
N ALA A 292 -42.40 19.25 -42.13
CA ALA A 292 -41.38 19.60 -43.11
C ALA A 292 -40.27 20.47 -42.54
N MET A 293 -40.63 21.46 -41.68
CA MET A 293 -39.68 22.32 -41.01
C MET A 293 -38.78 21.55 -40.02
N VAL A 294 -39.38 20.66 -39.20
CA VAL A 294 -38.64 19.77 -38.28
C VAL A 294 -37.65 18.93 -39.06
N SER A 295 -38.07 18.29 -40.16
CA SER A 295 -37.21 17.45 -41.00
C SER A 295 -36.01 18.23 -41.54
N ASN A 296 -36.27 19.42 -42.11
CA ASN A 296 -35.21 20.25 -42.65
C ASN A 296 -34.22 20.77 -41.61
N LEU A 297 -34.71 21.21 -40.43
CA LEU A 297 -33.86 21.65 -39.34
C LEU A 297 -33.02 20.51 -38.75
N LEU A 298 -33.60 19.34 -38.56
CA LEU A 298 -32.84 18.16 -38.07
C LEU A 298 -31.75 17.75 -39.05
N VAL A 299 -32.00 17.75 -40.35
CA VAL A 299 -30.99 17.45 -41.37
C VAL A 299 -29.82 18.46 -41.29
N VAL A 300 -30.09 19.75 -41.14
CA VAL A 300 -29.05 20.77 -41.00
C VAL A 300 -28.29 20.66 -39.72
N LEU A 301 -28.98 20.47 -38.58
CA LEU A 301 -28.36 20.41 -37.24
C LEU A 301 -27.61 19.12 -36.98
N CYS A 302 -28.06 17.99 -37.53
CA CYS A 302 -27.38 16.69 -37.36
C CYS A 302 -26.33 16.40 -38.45
N SER A 303 -26.20 17.28 -39.47
CA SER A 303 -25.21 17.10 -40.54
C SER A 303 -23.80 17.42 -40.06
N ASN A 304 -22.82 16.56 -40.44
CA ASN A 304 -21.41 16.79 -40.19
C ASN A 304 -20.71 17.73 -41.19
N LYS A 305 -21.47 18.26 -42.18
CA LYS A 305 -20.95 19.20 -43.19
C LYS A 305 -21.68 20.52 -43.05
N ASP A 306 -20.96 21.61 -43.28
CA ASP A 306 -21.55 22.94 -43.37
C ASP A 306 -22.67 22.91 -44.41
N ALA A 307 -23.88 23.28 -43.98
CA ALA A 307 -25.02 23.33 -44.87
C ALA A 307 -24.79 24.45 -45.89
N GLN A 308 -24.68 24.09 -47.17
CA GLN A 308 -24.70 25.07 -48.24
C GLN A 308 -26.17 25.43 -48.52
N PRO A 309 -26.62 26.67 -48.24
CA PRO A 309 -27.97 27.04 -48.52
C PRO A 309 -28.17 27.10 -50.05
N VAL A 310 -28.95 26.17 -50.57
CA VAL A 310 -29.43 26.26 -51.97
C VAL A 310 -30.70 27.09 -51.97
N VAL A 311 -30.55 28.35 -52.33
CA VAL A 311 -31.69 29.20 -52.52
C VAL A 311 -32.33 28.87 -53.86
N ASN A 312 -33.46 28.18 -53.83
CA ASN A 312 -34.27 27.94 -55.04
C ASN A 312 -35.03 29.22 -55.38
N SER A 313 -34.49 30.03 -56.29
CA SER A 313 -35.10 31.28 -56.76
C SER A 313 -36.17 31.06 -57.89
N GLY A 314 -36.61 29.78 -58.05
CA GLY A 314 -37.57 29.36 -59.05
C GLY A 314 -39.00 29.66 -58.67
N SER A 315 -39.56 30.62 -59.37
CA SER A 315 -41.00 30.94 -59.67
C SER A 315 -41.93 31.10 -58.44
N ILE A 316 -42.13 32.35 -58.07
CA ILE A 316 -43.27 32.79 -57.23
C ILE A 316 -44.55 32.88 -58.07
N TYR A 317 -44.56 32.40 -59.29
CA TYR A 317 -45.73 32.44 -60.17
C TYR A 317 -46.07 31.06 -60.72
N GLN A 318 -47.02 30.38 -60.09
CA GLN A 318 -48.17 29.72 -60.72
C GLN A 318 -49.28 29.57 -59.70
#